data_9d9fca830f88fcb07035c77abc8ca6f3
#
_entry.id   9d9fca830f88fcb07035c77abc8ca6f3
#
_cell.length_a   1.000
_cell.length_b   1.000
_cell.length_c   1.000
_cell.angle_alpha   90.00
_cell.angle_beta   90.00
_cell.angle_gamma   90.00
#
_symmetry.space_group_name_H-M   'P 1'
#
loop_
_entity.id
_entity.type
_entity.pdbx_description
1 polymer ?
#
loop_
_entity_poly.entity_id
_entity_poly.type
_entity_poly.pdbx_seq_one_letter_code
_entity_poly.pdbx_strand_id
1 'polypeptide(L)'
;MPPIMEDDMKIALLGLAMVLVAAGAPRGAAAAEIKVLTAGAFKQVLVALVPDFEKQTGHKVIVENETVGALTKRIEGGESFDVAVLTPGAVNDLTGKGKFAAGSRANLARVGVGVMVKAGAPAPDISTVEAFKRALIAAKSVAYIDPASGGSSGIYISGLLDKLGIADQVKPKAKLKQGGYVADLIVKGEAELGIHQISEIVPVKEVTLVGPLPAEIQNYTVYAAGLGANAKDSEAAKALIKALTGPAAADVLKSKGMEAAGS
;
A
#
# COMPACT_ATOMS: atom_id res chain seq x y z
N MET A 1 35.23 90.75 40.36
CA MET A 1 34.33 91.47 39.47
C MET A 1 34.60 91.07 38.07
N PRO A 2 33.67 90.86 37.34
CA PRO A 2 32.42 90.14 37.28
C PRO A 2 32.48 89.01 36.18
N PRO A 3 31.38 88.63 35.67
CA PRO A 3 30.82 87.30 35.92
C PRO A 3 30.83 86.43 34.64
N ILE A 4 30.87 85.24 34.87
CA ILE A 4 29.98 84.10 34.50
C ILE A 4 29.11 84.36 33.26
N MET A 5 29.16 83.36 32.35
CA MET A 5 27.98 82.92 31.62
C MET A 5 28.03 81.40 31.42
N GLU A 6 27.02 80.76 31.97
CA GLU A 6 26.61 79.40 31.71
C GLU A 6 26.24 79.29 30.24
N ASP A 7 26.63 78.23 29.62
CA ASP A 7 25.94 77.78 28.43
C ASP A 7 25.71 76.24 28.50
N ASP A 8 24.44 75.96 28.63
CA ASP A 8 23.83 74.63 28.65
C ASP A 8 24.05 73.92 27.34
N MET A 9 24.83 72.92 27.37
CA MET A 9 24.91 71.98 26.23
C MET A 9 24.11 70.74 26.55
N LYS A 10 22.84 70.76 26.17
CA LYS A 10 21.95 69.57 26.19
C LYS A 10 22.37 68.61 25.13
N ILE A 11 23.08 67.57 25.53
CA ILE A 11 23.37 66.44 24.69
C ILE A 11 22.12 65.54 24.69
N ALA A 12 21.37 65.60 23.59
CA ALA A 12 20.26 64.73 23.30
C ALA A 12 20.82 63.33 22.97
N LEU A 13 20.70 62.38 23.87
CA LEU A 13 20.88 60.96 23.58
C LEU A 13 19.72 60.45 22.71
N LEU A 14 19.91 60.37 21.40
CA LEU A 14 19.05 59.55 20.55
C LEU A 14 19.35 58.09 20.79
N GLY A 15 18.53 57.44 21.60
CA GLY A 15 18.52 55.98 21.75
C GLY A 15 17.97 55.33 20.47
N LEU A 16 18.86 54.81 19.63
CA LEU A 16 18.51 53.97 18.48
C LEU A 16 18.08 52.58 18.99
N ALA A 17 16.79 52.41 19.20
CA ALA A 17 16.21 51.09 19.49
C ALA A 17 16.28 50.24 18.22
N MET A 18 17.31 49.37 18.15
CA MET A 18 17.47 48.36 17.11
C MET A 18 16.45 47.27 17.40
N VAL A 19 15.28 47.33 16.75
CA VAL A 19 14.31 46.21 16.73
C VAL A 19 14.91 45.09 15.90
N LEU A 20 15.49 44.07 16.56
CA LEU A 20 15.82 42.79 15.94
C LEU A 20 14.50 42.12 15.54
N VAL A 21 14.07 42.34 14.30
CA VAL A 21 13.10 41.48 13.65
C VAL A 21 13.83 40.15 13.40
N ALA A 22 13.71 39.20 14.34
CA ALA A 22 14.06 37.85 14.10
C ALA A 22 13.12 37.30 13.00
N ALA A 23 13.56 37.43 11.75
CA ALA A 23 12.96 36.76 10.64
C ALA A 23 13.01 35.24 10.97
N GLY A 24 11.90 34.71 11.45
CA GLY A 24 11.73 33.30 11.65
C GLY A 24 11.92 32.62 10.30
N ALA A 25 13.15 32.14 10.04
CA ALA A 25 13.37 31.24 8.92
C ALA A 25 12.35 30.10 9.07
N PRO A 26 11.63 29.73 8.02
CA PRO A 26 10.76 28.55 8.08
C PRO A 26 11.66 27.39 8.52
N ARG A 27 11.40 26.85 9.72
CA ARG A 27 12.02 25.59 10.14
C ARG A 27 11.63 24.58 9.08
N GLY A 28 12.54 24.29 8.16
CA GLY A 28 12.40 23.14 7.29
C GLY A 28 12.05 21.96 8.20
N ALA A 29 10.93 21.28 7.95
CA ALA A 29 10.57 20.11 8.70
C ALA A 29 11.79 19.17 8.70
N ALA A 30 12.22 18.73 9.87
CA ALA A 30 13.33 17.78 9.98
C ALA A 30 12.98 16.54 9.15
N ALA A 31 13.96 15.97 8.46
CA ALA A 31 13.76 14.76 7.69
C ALA A 31 13.31 13.63 8.66
N ALA A 32 12.12 13.10 8.42
CA ALA A 32 11.56 12.00 9.20
C ALA A 32 11.77 10.66 8.47
N GLU A 33 11.88 9.57 9.23
CA GLU A 33 11.78 8.20 8.73
C GLU A 33 10.38 7.68 8.99
N ILE A 34 9.66 7.31 7.93
CA ILE A 34 8.27 6.83 7.95
C ILE A 34 8.27 5.32 7.72
N LYS A 35 7.91 4.55 8.74
CA LYS A 35 7.74 3.10 8.62
C LYS A 35 6.35 2.78 8.08
N VAL A 36 6.31 2.10 6.92
CA VAL A 36 5.09 1.68 6.24
C VAL A 36 4.96 0.18 6.24
N LEU A 37 3.86 -0.33 6.78
CA LEU A 37 3.45 -1.72 6.65
C LEU A 37 2.39 -1.81 5.55
N THR A 38 2.63 -2.59 4.49
CA THR A 38 1.69 -2.65 3.36
C THR A 38 1.29 -4.06 2.98
N ALA A 39 0.02 -4.25 2.63
CA ALA A 39 -0.40 -5.45 1.91
C ALA A 39 0.39 -5.60 0.61
N GLY A 40 0.77 -6.84 0.26
CA GLY A 40 1.61 -7.14 -0.90
C GLY A 40 1.10 -6.53 -2.20
N ALA A 41 -0.23 -6.57 -2.41
CA ALA A 41 -0.87 -6.04 -3.60
C ALA A 41 -0.66 -4.52 -3.81
N PHE A 42 -0.47 -3.74 -2.75
CA PHE A 42 -0.23 -2.30 -2.85
C PHE A 42 1.27 -1.92 -2.87
N LYS A 43 2.17 -2.87 -2.59
CA LYS A 43 3.63 -2.65 -2.53
C LYS A 43 4.18 -1.93 -3.76
N GLN A 44 3.80 -2.37 -4.96
CA GLN A 44 4.36 -1.84 -6.20
C GLN A 44 3.95 -0.39 -6.48
N VAL A 45 2.83 0.05 -5.92
CA VAL A 45 2.42 1.46 -5.96
C VAL A 45 3.33 2.30 -5.05
N LEU A 46 3.58 1.83 -3.82
CA LEU A 46 4.51 2.49 -2.90
C LEU A 46 5.91 2.59 -3.49
N VAL A 47 6.47 1.47 -4.01
CA VAL A 47 7.81 1.45 -4.63
C VAL A 47 7.93 2.46 -5.77
N ALA A 48 6.85 2.70 -6.52
CA ALA A 48 6.85 3.66 -7.62
C ALA A 48 6.71 5.12 -7.15
N LEU A 49 5.95 5.39 -6.08
CA LEU A 49 5.67 6.76 -5.62
C LEU A 49 6.67 7.28 -4.59
N VAL A 50 7.26 6.38 -3.79
CA VAL A 50 8.17 6.76 -2.68
C VAL A 50 9.37 7.59 -3.13
N PRO A 51 10.08 7.27 -4.24
CA PRO A 51 11.25 8.06 -4.65
C PRO A 51 10.94 9.54 -4.88
N ASP A 52 9.82 9.84 -5.53
CA ASP A 52 9.41 11.23 -5.78
C ASP A 52 8.95 11.92 -4.51
N PHE A 53 8.23 11.21 -3.64
CA PHE A 53 7.84 11.72 -2.32
C PHE A 53 9.07 12.07 -1.47
N GLU A 54 10.05 11.16 -1.37
CA GLU A 54 11.31 11.40 -0.64
C GLU A 54 12.07 12.61 -1.19
N LYS A 55 12.17 12.71 -2.53
CA LYS A 55 12.83 13.84 -3.20
C LYS A 55 12.15 15.17 -2.90
N GLN A 56 10.81 15.21 -2.85
CA GLN A 56 10.05 16.43 -2.63
C GLN A 56 10.04 16.89 -1.17
N THR A 57 10.07 15.94 -0.23
CA THR A 57 9.86 16.23 1.19
C THR A 57 11.12 16.10 2.04
N GLY A 58 12.14 15.41 1.54
CA GLY A 58 13.34 15.05 2.32
C GLY A 58 13.12 13.91 3.32
N HIS A 59 11.89 13.42 3.50
CA HIS A 59 11.59 12.28 4.37
C HIS A 59 12.15 10.99 3.78
N LYS A 60 12.26 9.94 4.61
CA LYS A 60 12.62 8.59 4.21
C LYS A 60 11.47 7.65 4.48
N VAL A 61 11.24 6.69 3.58
CA VAL A 61 10.12 5.73 3.70
C VAL A 61 10.67 4.31 3.72
N ILE A 62 10.45 3.62 4.83
CA ILE A 62 10.80 2.20 4.99
C ILE A 62 9.56 1.36 4.75
N VAL A 63 9.57 0.56 3.70
CA VAL A 63 8.41 -0.25 3.28
C VAL A 63 8.64 -1.72 3.62
N GLU A 64 7.78 -2.28 4.46
CA GLU A 64 7.68 -3.70 4.73
C GLU A 64 6.33 -4.22 4.21
N ASN A 65 6.33 -5.43 3.63
CA ASN A 65 5.09 -5.99 3.08
C ASN A 65 4.87 -7.44 3.47
N GLU A 66 3.60 -7.76 3.69
CA GLU A 66 3.11 -9.10 4.00
C GLU A 66 1.65 -9.26 3.56
N THR A 67 1.02 -10.40 3.87
CA THR A 67 -0.42 -10.54 3.74
C THR A 67 -1.16 -9.65 4.75
N VAL A 68 -2.41 -9.27 4.44
CA VAL A 68 -3.23 -8.47 5.38
C VAL A 68 -3.33 -9.15 6.75
N GLY A 69 -3.54 -10.48 6.78
CA GLY A 69 -3.64 -11.25 8.02
C GLY A 69 -2.34 -11.27 8.82
N ALA A 70 -1.18 -11.41 8.16
CA ALA A 70 0.13 -11.38 8.82
C ALA A 70 0.39 -10.00 9.42
N LEU A 71 0.14 -8.92 8.67
CA LEU A 71 0.30 -7.54 9.16
C LEU A 71 -0.65 -7.23 10.32
N THR A 72 -1.90 -7.69 10.25
CA THR A 72 -2.86 -7.53 11.35
C THR A 72 -2.32 -8.14 12.64
N LYS A 73 -1.80 -9.38 12.58
CA LYS A 73 -1.18 -10.06 13.74
C LYS A 73 0.04 -9.30 14.27
N ARG A 74 0.92 -8.81 13.40
CA ARG A 74 2.09 -8.00 13.79
C ARG A 74 1.66 -6.74 14.54
N ILE A 75 0.68 -6.00 14.01
CA ILE A 75 0.15 -4.76 14.60
C ILE A 75 -0.54 -5.05 15.94
N GLU A 76 -1.34 -6.11 16.02
CA GLU A 76 -1.96 -6.54 17.29
C GLU A 76 -0.91 -6.91 18.33
N GLY A 77 0.17 -7.57 17.90
CA GLY A 77 1.33 -7.90 18.72
C GLY A 77 2.16 -6.71 19.19
N GLY A 78 1.80 -5.49 18.79
CA GLY A 78 2.45 -4.26 19.27
C GLY A 78 3.56 -3.74 18.38
N GLU A 79 3.68 -4.23 17.14
CA GLU A 79 4.65 -3.67 16.21
C GLU A 79 4.37 -2.20 15.91
N SER A 80 5.39 -1.36 16.00
CA SER A 80 5.30 0.07 15.70
C SER A 80 5.35 0.32 14.19
N PHE A 81 4.52 1.26 13.75
CA PHE A 81 4.48 1.74 12.36
C PHE A 81 3.92 3.17 12.33
N ASP A 82 4.18 3.89 11.24
CA ASP A 82 3.64 5.23 11.03
C ASP A 82 2.42 5.21 10.11
N VAL A 83 2.49 4.41 9.04
CA VAL A 83 1.38 4.18 8.10
C VAL A 83 1.21 2.68 7.89
N ALA A 84 -0.03 2.20 7.82
CA ALA A 84 -0.26 0.87 7.28
C ALA A 84 -1.33 0.89 6.19
N VAL A 85 -1.12 0.05 5.16
CA VAL A 85 -2.03 -0.14 4.03
C VAL A 85 -2.60 -1.55 4.08
N LEU A 86 -3.87 -1.65 4.45
CA LEU A 86 -4.61 -2.89 4.67
C LEU A 86 -5.98 -2.82 3.96
N THR A 87 -6.83 -3.81 4.16
CA THR A 87 -8.24 -3.69 3.77
C THR A 87 -8.99 -2.74 4.71
N PRO A 88 -10.04 -2.04 4.23
CA PRO A 88 -10.83 -1.13 5.07
C PRO A 88 -11.37 -1.79 6.36
N GLY A 89 -11.80 -3.05 6.27
CA GLY A 89 -12.25 -3.82 7.45
C GLY A 89 -11.14 -3.96 8.49
N ALA A 90 -9.94 -4.41 8.07
CA ALA A 90 -8.80 -4.55 8.96
C ALA A 90 -8.37 -3.21 9.59
N VAL A 91 -8.38 -2.11 8.82
CA VAL A 91 -8.10 -0.77 9.38
C VAL A 91 -9.13 -0.39 10.42
N ASN A 92 -10.43 -0.63 10.17
CA ASN A 92 -11.50 -0.31 11.13
C ASN A 92 -11.37 -1.13 12.42
N ASP A 93 -11.15 -2.45 12.31
CA ASP A 93 -11.00 -3.35 13.46
C ASP A 93 -9.80 -2.95 14.32
N LEU A 94 -8.67 -2.66 13.68
CA LEU A 94 -7.47 -2.20 14.38
C LEU A 94 -7.63 -0.78 14.96
N THR A 95 -8.44 0.09 14.33
CA THR A 95 -8.80 1.40 14.89
C THR A 95 -9.62 1.21 16.18
N GLY A 96 -10.58 0.28 16.17
CA GLY A 96 -11.34 -0.08 17.39
C GLY A 96 -10.48 -0.63 18.52
N LYS A 97 -9.31 -1.20 18.20
CA LYS A 97 -8.28 -1.66 19.14
C LYS A 97 -7.23 -0.59 19.48
N GLY A 98 -7.42 0.66 19.05
CA GLY A 98 -6.50 1.77 19.34
C GLY A 98 -5.15 1.70 18.64
N LYS A 99 -5.03 0.91 17.56
CA LYS A 99 -3.77 0.78 16.79
C LYS A 99 -3.63 1.85 15.70
N PHE A 100 -4.74 2.41 15.24
CA PHE A 100 -4.76 3.53 14.29
C PHE A 100 -5.39 4.77 14.92
N ALA A 101 -4.96 5.93 14.48
CA ALA A 101 -5.59 7.20 14.81
C ALA A 101 -7.02 7.24 14.25
N ALA A 102 -7.99 7.60 15.08
CA ALA A 102 -9.39 7.68 14.68
C ALA A 102 -9.56 8.67 13.51
N GLY A 103 -10.40 8.32 12.54
CA GLY A 103 -10.67 9.16 11.36
C GLY A 103 -9.53 9.27 10.34
N SER A 104 -8.41 8.56 10.54
CA SER A 104 -7.25 8.62 9.64
C SER A 104 -7.36 7.74 8.41
N ARG A 105 -8.38 6.87 8.32
CA ARG A 105 -8.53 5.94 7.20
C ARG A 105 -8.80 6.69 5.89
N ALA A 106 -7.99 6.39 4.87
CA ALA A 106 -8.17 6.86 3.50
C ALA A 106 -8.19 5.67 2.54
N ASN A 107 -9.27 5.52 1.77
CA ASN A 107 -9.31 4.52 0.71
C ASN A 107 -8.33 4.93 -0.40
N LEU A 108 -7.50 3.99 -0.88
CA LEU A 108 -6.45 4.26 -1.86
C LEU A 108 -6.80 3.70 -3.23
N ALA A 109 -7.05 2.40 -3.28
CA ALA A 109 -7.19 1.68 -4.53
C ALA A 109 -8.04 0.43 -4.37
N ARG A 110 -8.49 -0.12 -5.51
CA ARG A 110 -9.04 -1.46 -5.60
C ARG A 110 -8.31 -2.26 -6.68
N VAL A 111 -8.26 -3.57 -6.54
CA VAL A 111 -7.65 -4.47 -7.51
C VAL A 111 -8.48 -5.74 -7.64
N GLY A 112 -8.62 -6.21 -8.87
CA GLY A 112 -9.27 -7.48 -9.19
C GLY A 112 -8.30 -8.66 -9.10
N VAL A 113 -8.86 -9.86 -9.05
CA VAL A 113 -8.14 -11.12 -9.16
C VAL A 113 -7.93 -11.46 -10.63
N GLY A 114 -6.76 -11.96 -10.98
CA GLY A 114 -6.42 -12.41 -12.33
C GLY A 114 -5.78 -13.79 -12.36
N VAL A 115 -5.75 -14.36 -13.55
CA VAL A 115 -5.11 -15.64 -13.86
C VAL A 115 -3.83 -15.39 -14.64
N MET A 116 -2.78 -16.15 -14.35
CA MET A 116 -1.50 -16.09 -15.04
C MET A 116 -0.99 -17.48 -15.44
N VAL A 117 -0.21 -17.48 -16.47
CA VAL A 117 0.61 -18.62 -16.95
C VAL A 117 2.05 -18.19 -17.07
N LYS A 118 2.96 -19.13 -17.26
CA LYS A 118 4.36 -18.82 -17.62
C LYS A 118 4.40 -18.07 -18.95
N ALA A 119 5.28 -17.10 -19.08
CA ALA A 119 5.45 -16.38 -20.34
C ALA A 119 5.75 -17.34 -21.50
N GLY A 120 5.01 -17.19 -22.59
CA GLY A 120 5.08 -18.07 -23.76
C GLY A 120 4.28 -19.37 -23.67
N ALA A 121 3.70 -19.69 -22.50
CA ALA A 121 2.79 -20.84 -22.41
C ALA A 121 1.41 -20.51 -23.00
N PRO A 122 0.67 -21.50 -23.52
CA PRO A 122 -0.70 -21.29 -24.02
C PRO A 122 -1.60 -20.73 -22.92
N ALA A 123 -2.31 -19.65 -23.22
CA ALA A 123 -3.30 -19.07 -22.32
C ALA A 123 -4.60 -19.87 -22.38
N PRO A 124 -5.13 -20.36 -21.25
CA PRO A 124 -6.44 -21.03 -21.23
C PRO A 124 -7.57 -20.02 -21.47
N ASP A 125 -8.69 -20.51 -21.99
CA ASP A 125 -9.92 -19.72 -22.03
C ASP A 125 -10.50 -19.58 -20.62
N ILE A 126 -10.66 -18.34 -20.15
CA ILE A 126 -11.27 -17.98 -18.88
C ILE A 126 -12.39 -16.95 -19.07
N SER A 127 -12.92 -16.80 -20.29
CA SER A 127 -13.86 -15.74 -20.65
C SER A 127 -15.24 -15.86 -19.98
N THR A 128 -15.60 -17.06 -19.52
CA THR A 128 -16.83 -17.35 -18.79
C THR A 128 -16.53 -18.16 -17.54
N VAL A 129 -17.49 -18.20 -16.60
CA VAL A 129 -17.39 -19.03 -15.38
C VAL A 129 -17.12 -20.49 -15.72
N GLU A 130 -17.83 -21.05 -16.70
CA GLU A 130 -17.65 -22.43 -17.11
C GLU A 130 -16.29 -22.68 -17.82
N ALA A 131 -15.81 -21.74 -18.60
CA ALA A 131 -14.48 -21.82 -19.21
C ALA A 131 -13.38 -21.77 -18.12
N PHE A 132 -13.51 -20.85 -17.16
CA PHE A 132 -12.61 -20.78 -16.00
C PHE A 132 -12.60 -22.08 -15.19
N LYS A 133 -13.76 -22.66 -14.88
CA LYS A 133 -13.85 -23.97 -14.20
C LYS A 133 -13.11 -25.05 -14.97
N ARG A 134 -13.39 -25.17 -16.29
CA ARG A 134 -12.69 -26.16 -17.15
C ARG A 134 -11.18 -25.94 -17.13
N ALA A 135 -10.71 -24.70 -17.22
CA ALA A 135 -9.28 -24.39 -17.18
C ALA A 135 -8.63 -24.85 -15.87
N LEU A 136 -9.26 -24.58 -14.71
CA LEU A 136 -8.74 -25.02 -13.42
C LEU A 136 -8.76 -26.55 -13.25
N ILE A 137 -9.82 -27.22 -13.75
CA ILE A 137 -9.92 -28.69 -13.67
C ILE A 137 -8.87 -29.34 -14.58
N ALA A 138 -8.65 -28.83 -15.78
CA ALA A 138 -7.69 -29.37 -16.75
C ALA A 138 -6.23 -29.16 -16.38
N ALA A 139 -5.92 -28.04 -15.70
CA ALA A 139 -4.54 -27.73 -15.30
C ALA A 139 -3.95 -28.82 -14.40
N LYS A 140 -2.68 -29.17 -14.59
CA LYS A 140 -1.96 -30.14 -13.75
C LYS A 140 -1.76 -29.64 -12.33
N SER A 141 -1.62 -28.32 -12.15
CA SER A 141 -1.44 -27.68 -10.87
C SER A 141 -1.91 -26.22 -10.92
N VAL A 142 -2.45 -25.73 -9.79
CA VAL A 142 -2.96 -24.37 -9.64
C VAL A 142 -2.32 -23.74 -8.41
N ALA A 143 -1.68 -22.58 -8.59
CA ALA A 143 -1.05 -21.83 -7.49
C ALA A 143 -1.92 -20.65 -7.06
N TYR A 144 -2.06 -20.46 -5.76
CA TYR A 144 -2.66 -19.27 -5.15
C TYR A 144 -2.15 -19.05 -3.73
N ILE A 145 -2.46 -17.91 -3.13
CA ILE A 145 -2.07 -17.62 -1.75
C ILE A 145 -2.79 -18.57 -0.80
N ASP A 146 -2.05 -19.09 0.18
CA ASP A 146 -2.65 -19.91 1.25
C ASP A 146 -3.68 -19.06 2.03
N PRO A 147 -4.95 -19.47 2.07
CA PRO A 147 -5.97 -18.74 2.83
C PRO A 147 -5.61 -18.61 4.32
N ALA A 148 -4.87 -19.59 4.88
CA ALA A 148 -4.44 -19.55 6.28
C ALA A 148 -3.45 -18.42 6.59
N SER A 149 -2.74 -17.90 5.58
CA SER A 149 -1.88 -16.72 5.73
C SER A 149 -2.63 -15.40 5.83
N GLY A 150 -3.95 -15.41 5.60
CA GLY A 150 -4.79 -14.20 5.64
C GLY A 150 -4.64 -13.29 4.43
N GLY A 151 -4.16 -13.81 3.30
CA GLY A 151 -4.10 -13.09 2.04
C GLY A 151 -5.48 -13.01 1.37
N SER A 152 -5.91 -11.80 0.98
CA SER A 152 -7.26 -11.55 0.47
C SER A 152 -7.62 -12.40 -0.75
N SER A 153 -6.70 -12.53 -1.73
CA SER A 153 -6.94 -13.38 -2.92
C SER A 153 -7.05 -14.86 -2.57
N GLY A 154 -6.21 -15.35 -1.64
CA GLY A 154 -6.23 -16.74 -1.22
C GLY A 154 -7.53 -17.13 -0.53
N ILE A 155 -8.00 -16.30 0.40
CA ILE A 155 -9.29 -16.47 1.08
C ILE A 155 -10.42 -16.52 0.06
N TYR A 156 -10.42 -15.54 -0.87
CA TYR A 156 -11.45 -15.48 -1.91
C TYR A 156 -11.43 -16.70 -2.81
N ILE A 157 -10.28 -17.08 -3.36
CA ILE A 157 -10.16 -18.22 -4.29
C ILE A 157 -10.55 -19.53 -3.61
N SER A 158 -10.11 -19.78 -2.38
CA SER A 158 -10.50 -20.98 -1.66
C SER A 158 -12.02 -21.10 -1.52
N GLY A 159 -12.70 -20.02 -1.12
CA GLY A 159 -14.16 -19.99 -1.04
C GLY A 159 -14.85 -20.07 -2.42
N LEU A 160 -14.24 -19.51 -3.47
CA LEU A 160 -14.76 -19.59 -4.83
C LEU A 160 -14.74 -21.02 -5.37
N LEU A 161 -13.67 -21.78 -5.10
CA LEU A 161 -13.60 -23.19 -5.50
C LEU A 161 -14.73 -24.03 -4.88
N ASP A 162 -15.04 -23.77 -3.60
CA ASP A 162 -16.17 -24.42 -2.91
C ASP A 162 -17.51 -23.98 -3.55
N LYS A 163 -17.71 -22.69 -3.77
CA LYS A 163 -18.94 -22.14 -4.41
C LYS A 163 -19.17 -22.67 -5.82
N LEU A 164 -18.10 -22.88 -6.59
CA LEU A 164 -18.16 -23.39 -7.96
C LEU A 164 -18.30 -24.92 -8.02
N GLY A 165 -18.21 -25.62 -6.88
CA GLY A 165 -18.29 -27.08 -6.80
C GLY A 165 -17.12 -27.82 -7.42
N ILE A 166 -15.92 -27.20 -7.47
CA ILE A 166 -14.71 -27.78 -8.05
C ILE A 166 -13.57 -27.94 -7.03
N ALA A 167 -13.86 -27.74 -5.75
CA ALA A 167 -12.84 -27.80 -4.70
C ALA A 167 -12.13 -29.16 -4.65
N ASP A 168 -12.88 -30.27 -4.73
CA ASP A 168 -12.32 -31.63 -4.68
C ASP A 168 -11.40 -31.96 -5.88
N GLN A 169 -11.56 -31.25 -7.00
CA GLN A 169 -10.76 -31.43 -8.21
C GLN A 169 -9.53 -30.51 -8.25
N VAL A 170 -9.58 -29.34 -7.58
CA VAL A 170 -8.53 -28.33 -7.64
C VAL A 170 -7.65 -28.32 -6.39
N LYS A 171 -8.21 -28.43 -5.19
CA LYS A 171 -7.44 -28.36 -3.92
C LYS A 171 -6.35 -29.44 -3.82
N PRO A 172 -6.55 -30.72 -4.25
CA PRO A 172 -5.49 -31.73 -4.18
C PRO A 172 -4.24 -31.42 -5.02
N LYS A 173 -4.37 -30.60 -6.06
CA LYS A 173 -3.26 -30.17 -6.93
C LYS A 173 -2.85 -28.71 -6.72
N ALA A 174 -3.38 -28.08 -5.69
CA ALA A 174 -3.05 -26.70 -5.35
C ALA A 174 -1.61 -26.57 -4.82
N LYS A 175 -0.94 -25.52 -5.26
CA LYS A 175 0.36 -25.07 -4.76
C LYS A 175 0.16 -23.78 -3.99
N LEU A 176 0.14 -23.89 -2.67
CA LEU A 176 -0.17 -22.76 -1.80
C LEU A 176 1.09 -21.98 -1.41
N LYS A 177 1.01 -20.65 -1.45
CA LYS A 177 2.10 -19.76 -1.07
C LYS A 177 1.67 -18.90 0.12
N GLN A 178 2.51 -18.85 1.15
CA GLN A 178 2.20 -18.15 2.41
C GLN A 178 2.16 -16.62 2.25
N GLY A 179 2.86 -16.08 1.25
CA GLY A 179 2.92 -14.66 0.95
C GLY A 179 3.87 -14.37 -0.21
N GLY A 180 3.97 -13.09 -0.61
CA GLY A 180 4.74 -12.70 -1.79
C GLY A 180 4.07 -13.12 -3.10
N TYR A 181 4.82 -13.17 -4.19
CA TYR A 181 4.26 -13.40 -5.51
C TYR A 181 3.99 -14.89 -5.81
N VAL A 182 2.74 -15.23 -6.08
CA VAL A 182 2.37 -16.56 -6.60
C VAL A 182 3.10 -16.87 -7.90
N ALA A 183 3.43 -15.86 -8.68
CA ALA A 183 4.20 -15.96 -9.91
C ALA A 183 5.53 -16.71 -9.74
N ASP A 184 6.16 -16.67 -8.55
CA ASP A 184 7.41 -17.42 -8.29
C ASP A 184 7.25 -18.92 -8.53
N LEU A 185 6.07 -19.48 -8.19
CA LEU A 185 5.77 -20.92 -8.41
C LEU A 185 5.60 -21.24 -9.89
N ILE A 186 5.04 -20.28 -10.66
CA ILE A 186 4.87 -20.39 -12.11
C ILE A 186 6.24 -20.31 -12.81
N VAL A 187 7.07 -19.35 -12.43
CA VAL A 187 8.41 -19.15 -12.99
C VAL A 187 9.28 -20.38 -12.77
N LYS A 188 9.24 -20.96 -11.57
CA LYS A 188 9.97 -22.19 -11.22
C LYS A 188 9.42 -23.46 -11.87
N GLY A 189 8.23 -23.40 -12.49
CA GLY A 189 7.57 -24.56 -13.07
C GLY A 189 6.91 -25.48 -12.04
N GLU A 190 6.73 -25.01 -10.80
CA GLU A 190 6.07 -25.75 -9.72
C GLU A 190 4.54 -25.74 -9.88
N ALA A 191 4.00 -24.77 -10.62
CA ALA A 191 2.58 -24.70 -10.97
C ALA A 191 2.39 -24.23 -12.42
N GLU A 192 1.29 -24.73 -13.04
CA GLU A 192 0.91 -24.43 -14.42
C GLU A 192 0.08 -23.15 -14.52
N LEU A 193 -0.93 -23.02 -13.66
CA LEU A 193 -1.76 -21.81 -13.54
C LEU A 193 -1.54 -21.13 -12.20
N GLY A 194 -1.51 -19.79 -12.23
CA GLY A 194 -1.48 -18.98 -11.01
C GLY A 194 -2.70 -18.07 -10.93
N ILE A 195 -3.22 -17.88 -9.73
CA ILE A 195 -4.32 -16.95 -9.47
C ILE A 195 -3.89 -16.01 -8.34
N HIS A 196 -3.89 -14.69 -8.62
CA HIS A 196 -3.45 -13.69 -7.65
C HIS A 196 -4.11 -12.32 -7.91
N GLN A 197 -3.87 -11.34 -7.04
CA GLN A 197 -4.20 -9.95 -7.34
C GLN A 197 -3.46 -9.51 -8.60
N ILE A 198 -4.13 -8.84 -9.52
CA ILE A 198 -3.55 -8.41 -10.81
C ILE A 198 -2.28 -7.56 -10.59
N SER A 199 -2.28 -6.71 -9.57
CA SER A 199 -1.13 -5.87 -9.22
C SER A 199 0.13 -6.64 -8.78
N GLU A 200 -0.02 -7.92 -8.43
CA GLU A 200 1.08 -8.82 -8.07
C GLU A 200 1.47 -9.76 -9.23
N ILE A 201 0.71 -9.72 -10.32
CA ILE A 201 1.03 -10.44 -11.57
C ILE A 201 1.79 -9.52 -12.54
N VAL A 202 1.25 -8.35 -12.79
CA VAL A 202 1.75 -7.37 -13.79
C VAL A 202 3.25 -7.05 -13.66
N PRO A 203 3.85 -6.95 -12.46
CA PRO A 203 5.26 -6.63 -12.33
C PRO A 203 6.22 -7.76 -12.72
N VAL A 204 5.75 -8.98 -12.86
CA VAL A 204 6.58 -10.17 -13.09
C VAL A 204 6.63 -10.50 -14.58
N LYS A 205 7.76 -10.20 -15.22
CA LYS A 205 7.94 -10.33 -16.68
C LYS A 205 7.92 -11.77 -17.18
N GLU A 206 8.26 -12.72 -16.34
CA GLU A 206 8.35 -14.15 -16.64
C GLU A 206 6.99 -14.85 -16.65
N VAL A 207 5.91 -14.13 -16.34
CA VAL A 207 4.54 -14.63 -16.45
C VAL A 207 3.71 -13.76 -17.38
N THR A 208 2.66 -14.34 -17.94
CA THR A 208 1.65 -13.65 -18.74
C THR A 208 0.36 -13.59 -17.97
N LEU A 209 -0.19 -12.40 -17.74
CA LEU A 209 -1.55 -12.21 -17.27
C LEU A 209 -2.52 -12.67 -18.37
N VAL A 210 -3.24 -13.77 -18.16
CA VAL A 210 -4.27 -14.28 -19.09
C VAL A 210 -5.45 -13.29 -19.12
N GLY A 211 -5.85 -12.81 -17.94
CA GLY A 211 -6.92 -11.84 -17.79
C GLY A 211 -7.48 -11.82 -16.36
N PRO A 212 -8.44 -10.90 -16.11
CA PRO A 212 -9.23 -10.92 -14.88
C PRO A 212 -10.14 -12.15 -14.84
N LEU A 213 -10.65 -12.48 -13.65
CA LEU A 213 -11.73 -13.46 -13.55
C LEU A 213 -12.98 -12.96 -14.30
N PRO A 214 -13.84 -13.86 -14.78
CA PRO A 214 -15.16 -13.50 -15.32
C PRO A 214 -15.91 -12.57 -14.38
N ALA A 215 -16.66 -11.60 -14.93
CA ALA A 215 -17.28 -10.51 -14.16
C ALA A 215 -18.19 -11.04 -13.04
N GLU A 216 -18.90 -12.15 -13.29
CA GLU A 216 -19.84 -12.78 -12.35
C GLU A 216 -19.16 -13.34 -11.09
N ILE A 217 -17.87 -13.65 -11.20
CA ILE A 217 -17.05 -14.19 -10.12
C ILE A 217 -15.81 -13.33 -9.86
N GLN A 218 -15.78 -12.10 -10.33
CA GLN A 218 -14.68 -11.20 -10.01
C GLN A 218 -14.81 -10.70 -8.56
N ASN A 219 -13.69 -10.56 -7.90
CA ASN A 219 -13.61 -9.93 -6.59
C ASN A 219 -12.63 -8.77 -6.62
N TYR A 220 -13.09 -7.62 -6.18
CA TYR A 220 -12.24 -6.46 -6.01
C TYR A 220 -11.89 -6.27 -4.54
N THR A 221 -10.61 -6.36 -4.24
CA THR A 221 -10.11 -6.00 -2.91
C THR A 221 -9.80 -4.50 -2.87
N VAL A 222 -10.42 -3.80 -1.93
CA VAL A 222 -10.10 -2.39 -1.64
C VAL A 222 -8.95 -2.34 -0.63
N TYR A 223 -8.00 -1.42 -0.85
CA TYR A 223 -6.93 -1.10 0.09
C TYR A 223 -7.09 0.33 0.61
N ALA A 224 -6.87 0.49 1.90
CA ALA A 224 -6.94 1.76 2.60
C ALA A 224 -5.69 1.98 3.45
N ALA A 225 -5.21 3.21 3.50
CA ALA A 225 -4.19 3.63 4.44
C ALA A 225 -4.83 4.03 5.77
N GLY A 226 -4.07 3.85 6.85
CA GLY A 226 -4.36 4.42 8.16
C GLY A 226 -3.08 4.96 8.80
N LEU A 227 -3.21 6.02 9.59
CA LEU A 227 -2.14 6.58 10.41
C LEU A 227 -2.01 5.75 11.70
N GLY A 228 -0.81 5.32 12.04
CA GLY A 228 -0.53 4.66 13.32
C GLY A 228 -0.88 5.56 14.50
N ALA A 229 -1.54 5.01 15.53
CA ALA A 229 -1.90 5.79 16.72
C ALA A 229 -0.68 6.38 17.44
N ASN A 230 0.48 5.71 17.32
CA ASN A 230 1.76 6.10 17.91
C ASN A 230 2.81 6.41 16.82
N ALA A 231 2.38 6.97 15.68
CA ALA A 231 3.29 7.37 14.61
C ALA A 231 4.34 8.36 15.15
N LYS A 232 5.63 8.11 14.83
CA LYS A 232 6.75 8.93 15.32
C LYS A 232 6.69 10.37 14.81
N ASP A 233 6.30 10.54 13.54
CA ASP A 233 6.04 11.82 12.92
C ASP A 233 4.70 11.77 12.17
N SER A 234 3.65 12.19 12.86
CA SER A 234 2.29 12.13 12.32
C SER A 234 2.07 13.05 11.12
N GLU A 235 2.79 14.18 11.03
CA GLU A 235 2.65 15.11 9.91
C GLU A 235 3.33 14.55 8.66
N ALA A 236 4.52 13.98 8.78
CA ALA A 236 5.18 13.30 7.67
C ALA A 236 4.36 12.09 7.17
N ALA A 237 3.80 11.30 8.10
CA ALA A 237 2.93 10.17 7.77
C ALA A 237 1.63 10.60 7.05
N LYS A 238 0.99 11.68 7.49
CA LYS A 238 -0.18 12.27 6.81
C LYS A 238 0.17 12.80 5.42
N ALA A 239 1.35 13.43 5.27
CA ALA A 239 1.84 13.88 3.97
C ALA A 239 2.01 12.69 3.00
N LEU A 240 2.53 11.55 3.47
CA LEU A 240 2.61 10.34 2.66
C LEU A 240 1.21 9.82 2.28
N ILE A 241 0.27 9.71 3.22
CA ILE A 241 -1.10 9.28 2.91
C ILE A 241 -1.74 10.21 1.87
N LYS A 242 -1.54 11.52 1.98
CA LYS A 242 -2.01 12.51 1.00
C LYS A 242 -1.38 12.29 -0.38
N ALA A 243 -0.09 11.98 -0.46
CA ALA A 243 0.58 11.65 -1.73
C ALA A 243 0.00 10.39 -2.37
N LEU A 244 -0.33 9.37 -1.57
CA LEU A 244 -0.93 8.12 -2.05
C LEU A 244 -2.38 8.27 -2.55
N THR A 245 -3.08 9.34 -2.18
CA THR A 245 -4.43 9.69 -2.65
C THR A 245 -4.44 10.79 -3.70
N GLY A 246 -3.29 11.36 -4.00
CA GLY A 246 -3.15 12.49 -4.93
C GLY A 246 -3.25 12.08 -6.42
N PRO A 247 -3.38 13.06 -7.32
CA PRO A 247 -3.49 12.80 -8.76
C PRO A 247 -2.35 11.96 -9.34
N ALA A 248 -1.11 12.18 -8.89
CA ALA A 248 0.05 11.42 -9.32
C ALA A 248 -0.07 9.90 -9.03
N ALA A 249 -0.86 9.52 -8.02
CA ALA A 249 -1.09 8.11 -7.73
C ALA A 249 -1.98 7.41 -8.78
N ALA A 250 -2.88 8.13 -9.45
CA ALA A 250 -3.85 7.53 -10.37
C ALA A 250 -3.18 6.81 -11.56
N ASP A 251 -2.19 7.45 -12.19
CA ASP A 251 -1.46 6.84 -13.32
C ASP A 251 -0.61 5.65 -12.86
N VAL A 252 0.01 5.77 -11.68
CA VAL A 252 0.78 4.68 -11.08
C VAL A 252 -0.14 3.50 -10.78
N LEU A 253 -1.30 3.71 -10.16
CA LEU A 253 -2.29 2.66 -9.88
C LEU A 253 -2.66 1.92 -11.16
N LYS A 254 -3.05 2.64 -12.21
CA LYS A 254 -3.41 2.06 -13.51
C LYS A 254 -2.27 1.23 -14.09
N SER A 255 -1.02 1.74 -14.05
CA SER A 255 0.16 1.01 -14.54
C SER A 255 0.47 -0.27 -13.77
N LYS A 256 -0.03 -0.38 -12.52
CA LYS A 256 0.10 -1.56 -11.66
C LYS A 256 -1.15 -2.45 -11.68
N GLY A 257 -2.09 -2.23 -12.62
CA GLY A 257 -3.33 -3.02 -12.72
C GLY A 257 -4.32 -2.77 -11.58
N MET A 258 -4.26 -1.60 -10.97
CA MET A 258 -5.17 -1.14 -9.92
C MET A 258 -6.03 0.02 -10.42
N GLU A 259 -7.14 0.25 -9.74
CA GLU A 259 -8.01 1.40 -9.95
C GLU A 259 -8.04 2.23 -8.66
N ALA A 260 -8.18 3.55 -8.78
CA ALA A 260 -8.42 4.38 -7.61
C ALA A 260 -9.71 3.91 -6.91
N ALA A 261 -9.66 3.77 -5.58
CA ALA A 261 -10.90 3.52 -4.85
C ALA A 261 -11.78 4.74 -5.00
N GLY A 262 -12.96 4.57 -5.61
CA GLY A 262 -13.95 5.64 -5.66
C GLY A 262 -14.23 6.17 -4.25
N SER A 263 -14.37 7.46 -4.13
CA SER A 263 -14.77 8.15 -2.90
C SER A 263 -16.15 7.71 -2.44
#